data_2e237a92ca73df7565250e157623ecd4
#
_entry.id   2e237a92ca73df7565250e157623ecd4
#
_cell.length_a   1.000
_cell.length_b   1.000
_cell.length_c   1.000
_cell.angle_alpha   90.00
_cell.angle_beta   90.00
_cell.angle_gamma   90.00
#
_symmetry.space_group_name_H-M   'P 1'
#
loop_
_entity.id
_entity.type
_entity.pdbx_description
1 polymer ?
#
loop_
_entity_poly.entity_id
_entity_poly.type
_entity_poly.pdbx_seq_one_letter_code
_entity_poly.pdbx_strand_id
1 'polypeptide(L)'
;MKKLFLVLLCAFALVFLGCDKNESESYSLGEYAPFKDGEEISLKSVSGASISLVRTSKGFVLKGSDKIVMLDIFGTFCAPCKAEAPHLMDYQLNHDDFMLIGLITFEQISDKDVIEKFIKPFNAYYFIANEGEKNERLISQVLADIGYDSALSLPFKVVLKGGKYELLSDNLGERGGKEALYYLGAVSSDLVAKDLEKIRKK
;
A
#
# COMPACT_ATOMS: atom_id res chain seq x y z
N MET A 1 -0.64 -5.88 70.32
CA MET A 1 -0.28 -4.80 69.35
C MET A 1 0.57 -5.25 68.16
N LYS A 2 1.07 -6.48 68.09
CA LYS A 2 1.90 -6.98 66.96
C LYS A 2 1.12 -7.60 65.81
N LYS A 3 -0.19 -7.89 65.96
CA LYS A 3 -1.03 -8.52 64.91
C LYS A 3 -1.76 -7.51 64.00
N LEU A 4 -1.85 -6.25 64.39
CA LEU A 4 -2.51 -5.21 63.63
C LEU A 4 -1.61 -4.59 62.55
N PHE A 5 -0.28 -4.68 62.72
CA PHE A 5 0.72 -4.12 61.82
C PHE A 5 0.95 -4.99 60.58
N LEU A 6 0.62 -6.30 60.64
CA LEU A 6 0.86 -7.22 59.54
C LEU A 6 -0.24 -7.16 58.48
N VAL A 7 -1.44 -6.73 58.85
CA VAL A 7 -2.59 -6.63 57.92
C VAL A 7 -2.53 -5.36 57.09
N LEU A 8 -1.89 -4.31 57.59
CA LEU A 8 -1.75 -3.04 56.83
C LEU A 8 -0.65 -3.10 55.76
N LEU A 9 0.30 -4.04 55.86
CA LEU A 9 1.40 -4.16 54.88
C LEU A 9 0.99 -4.95 53.65
N CYS A 10 -0.05 -5.83 53.74
CA CYS A 10 -0.55 -6.57 52.59
C CYS A 10 -1.54 -5.78 51.71
N ALA A 11 -2.11 -4.68 52.20
CA ALA A 11 -3.07 -3.88 51.45
C ALA A 11 -2.39 -2.86 50.48
N PHE A 12 -1.07 -2.62 50.62
CA PHE A 12 -0.36 -1.64 49.78
C PHE A 12 0.38 -2.27 48.57
N ALA A 13 0.38 -3.60 48.46
CA ALA A 13 1.09 -4.31 47.39
C ALA A 13 0.25 -4.63 46.14
N LEU A 14 -1.03 -4.20 46.09
CA LEU A 14 -1.93 -4.53 44.97
C LEU A 14 -2.28 -3.37 44.02
N VAL A 15 -1.58 -2.24 44.11
CA VAL A 15 -1.92 -1.05 43.29
C VAL A 15 -0.91 -0.77 42.16
N PHE A 16 0.13 -1.60 41.96
CA PHE A 16 1.11 -1.39 40.89
C PHE A 16 1.18 -2.57 39.89
N LEU A 17 0.04 -3.01 39.38
CA LEU A 17 -0.03 -3.88 38.20
C LEU A 17 -1.02 -3.31 37.20
N GLY A 18 -0.94 -2.02 36.95
CA GLY A 18 -1.40 -1.39 35.71
C GLY A 18 -0.27 -1.46 34.72
N CYS A 19 -0.03 -2.61 34.09
CA CYS A 19 0.67 -2.62 32.82
C CYS A 19 -0.27 -2.00 31.79
N ASP A 20 -0.05 -0.73 31.45
CA ASP A 20 -0.47 -0.19 30.18
C ASP A 20 0.18 -1.06 29.10
N LYS A 21 -0.56 -2.02 28.62
CA LYS A 21 -0.27 -2.63 27.33
C LYS A 21 -0.57 -1.56 26.28
N ASN A 22 0.40 -0.75 25.96
CA ASN A 22 0.51 -0.20 24.62
C ASN A 22 0.72 -1.40 23.69
N GLU A 23 -0.36 -2.06 23.34
CA GLU A 23 -0.39 -2.90 22.16
C GLU A 23 -0.20 -1.95 20.98
N SER A 24 1.07 -1.79 20.55
CA SER A 24 1.33 -1.40 19.20
C SER A 24 0.71 -2.51 18.35
N GLU A 25 -0.49 -2.29 17.83
CA GLU A 25 -1.09 -3.16 16.84
C GLU A 25 -0.09 -3.24 15.68
N SER A 26 0.67 -4.33 15.63
CA SER A 26 1.49 -4.64 14.47
C SER A 26 0.52 -5.06 13.37
N TYR A 27 0.15 -4.14 12.50
CA TYR A 27 -0.62 -4.45 11.32
C TYR A 27 0.19 -5.41 10.45
N SER A 28 -0.25 -6.66 10.38
CA SER A 28 0.28 -7.67 9.48
C SER A 28 -0.81 -8.00 8.45
N LEU A 29 -0.40 -8.18 7.20
CA LEU A 29 -1.31 -8.69 6.18
C LEU A 29 -1.74 -10.11 6.57
N GLY A 30 -3.03 -10.44 6.34
CA GLY A 30 -3.57 -11.77 6.55
C GLY A 30 -2.95 -12.81 5.61
N GLU A 31 -3.14 -14.08 5.96
CA GLU A 31 -2.82 -15.18 5.04
C GLU A 31 -3.96 -15.36 4.03
N TYR A 32 -3.65 -15.21 2.76
CA TYR A 32 -4.64 -15.30 1.68
C TYR A 32 -4.27 -16.39 0.67
N ALA A 33 -5.29 -17.08 0.15
CA ALA A 33 -5.11 -18.00 -0.96
C ALA A 33 -4.63 -17.23 -2.20
N PRO A 34 -3.60 -17.71 -2.93
CA PRO A 34 -3.12 -17.08 -4.15
C PRO A 34 -4.22 -16.95 -5.21
N PHE A 35 -4.14 -15.91 -6.03
CA PHE A 35 -4.97 -15.79 -7.23
C PHE A 35 -4.52 -16.82 -8.29
N LYS A 36 -5.48 -17.43 -8.97
CA LYS A 36 -5.23 -18.35 -10.08
C LYS A 36 -5.03 -17.58 -11.38
N ASP A 37 -4.20 -18.09 -12.27
CA ASP A 37 -4.04 -17.51 -13.61
C ASP A 37 -5.40 -17.39 -14.31
N GLY A 38 -5.67 -16.20 -14.88
CA GLY A 38 -6.94 -15.84 -15.46
C GLY A 38 -8.02 -15.40 -14.48
N GLU A 39 -7.79 -15.47 -13.16
CA GLU A 39 -8.74 -14.97 -12.17
C GLU A 39 -8.90 -13.45 -12.31
N GLU A 40 -10.15 -13.01 -12.37
CA GLU A 40 -10.52 -11.60 -12.48
C GLU A 40 -10.77 -11.01 -11.08
N ILE A 41 -10.11 -9.91 -10.78
CA ILE A 41 -10.23 -9.17 -9.54
C ILE A 41 -10.94 -7.85 -9.85
N SER A 42 -12.22 -7.77 -9.54
CA SER A 42 -12.97 -6.51 -9.66
C SER A 42 -12.67 -5.62 -8.46
N LEU A 43 -12.22 -4.39 -8.73
CA LEU A 43 -11.97 -3.35 -7.74
C LEU A 43 -12.97 -2.21 -7.93
N LYS A 44 -13.43 -1.65 -6.81
CA LYS A 44 -14.27 -0.46 -6.79
C LYS A 44 -13.52 0.69 -6.10
N SER A 45 -13.51 1.85 -6.74
CA SER A 45 -12.92 3.04 -6.11
C SER A 45 -13.88 3.69 -5.13
N VAL A 46 -13.34 4.44 -4.19
CA VAL A 46 -14.10 5.28 -3.25
C VAL A 46 -14.96 6.33 -3.95
N SER A 47 -14.67 6.67 -5.20
CA SER A 47 -15.47 7.57 -6.05
C SER A 47 -16.54 6.84 -6.86
N GLY A 48 -16.66 5.52 -6.75
CA GLY A 48 -17.68 4.69 -7.40
C GLY A 48 -17.29 4.10 -8.77
N ALA A 49 -16.12 4.44 -9.31
CA ALA A 49 -15.62 3.80 -10.53
C ALA A 49 -15.26 2.32 -10.28
N SER A 50 -15.33 1.49 -11.29
CA SER A 50 -14.94 0.08 -11.19
C SER A 50 -13.96 -0.27 -12.31
N ILE A 51 -12.98 -1.11 -11.98
CA ILE A 51 -12.01 -1.70 -12.89
C ILE A 51 -11.86 -3.18 -12.56
N SER A 52 -11.25 -3.94 -13.48
CA SER A 52 -10.86 -5.31 -13.20
C SER A 52 -9.38 -5.51 -13.52
N LEU A 53 -8.66 -6.15 -12.62
CA LEU A 53 -7.35 -6.72 -12.89
C LEU A 53 -7.54 -8.20 -13.22
N VAL A 54 -6.74 -8.73 -14.14
CA VAL A 54 -6.70 -10.16 -14.46
C VAL A 54 -5.34 -10.70 -14.06
N ARG A 55 -5.33 -11.76 -13.28
CA ARG A 55 -4.12 -12.47 -12.88
C ARG A 55 -3.44 -13.11 -14.08
N THR A 56 -2.14 -12.95 -14.19
CA THR A 56 -1.28 -13.67 -15.14
C THR A 56 -0.28 -14.52 -14.37
N SER A 57 0.45 -15.39 -15.02
CA SER A 57 1.52 -16.17 -14.38
C SER A 57 2.69 -15.33 -13.84
N LYS A 58 2.76 -14.03 -14.17
CA LYS A 58 3.88 -13.13 -13.81
C LYS A 58 3.45 -11.81 -13.16
N GLY A 59 2.16 -11.63 -12.87
CA GLY A 59 1.65 -10.40 -12.28
C GLY A 59 0.17 -10.19 -12.62
N PHE A 60 -0.20 -8.97 -12.97
CA PHE A 60 -1.59 -8.59 -13.28
C PHE A 60 -1.64 -7.69 -14.51
N VAL A 61 -2.76 -7.71 -15.22
CA VAL A 61 -3.05 -6.81 -16.32
C VAL A 61 -4.40 -6.13 -16.09
N LEU A 62 -4.52 -4.87 -16.48
CA LEU A 62 -5.80 -4.18 -16.48
C LEU A 62 -6.67 -4.74 -17.61
N LYS A 63 -7.86 -5.26 -17.27
CA LYS A 63 -8.77 -5.88 -18.23
C LYS A 63 -9.17 -4.89 -19.32
N GLY A 64 -8.99 -5.30 -20.56
CA GLY A 64 -9.36 -4.47 -21.72
C GLY A 64 -8.47 -3.26 -21.97
N SER A 65 -7.25 -3.25 -21.41
CA SER A 65 -6.32 -2.13 -21.56
C SER A 65 -4.87 -2.63 -21.62
N ASP A 66 -4.04 -1.94 -22.38
CA ASP A 66 -2.59 -2.13 -22.49
C ASP A 66 -1.77 -1.11 -21.69
N LYS A 67 -2.46 -0.31 -20.86
CA LYS A 67 -1.81 0.69 -20.04
C LYS A 67 -0.75 0.10 -19.12
N ILE A 68 0.29 0.88 -18.86
CA ILE A 68 1.20 0.65 -17.75
C ILE A 68 0.42 0.93 -16.46
N VAL A 69 0.44 -0.01 -15.53
CA VAL A 69 -0.27 0.11 -14.25
C VAL A 69 0.74 0.26 -13.13
N MET A 70 0.57 1.29 -12.31
CA MET A 70 1.26 1.39 -11.02
C MET A 70 0.25 1.06 -9.91
N LEU A 71 0.57 0.07 -9.10
CA LEU A 71 -0.12 -0.18 -7.85
C LEU A 71 0.62 0.57 -6.75
N ASP A 72 -0.06 1.52 -6.11
CA ASP A 72 0.44 2.31 -4.99
C ASP A 72 -0.22 1.84 -3.69
N ILE A 73 0.55 1.17 -2.84
CA ILE A 73 0.11 0.65 -1.56
C ILE A 73 0.38 1.72 -0.51
N PHE A 74 -0.68 2.24 0.11
CA PHE A 74 -0.58 3.40 0.96
C PHE A 74 -1.62 3.41 2.10
N GLY A 75 -1.47 4.36 3.04
CA GLY A 75 -2.47 4.67 4.06
C GLY A 75 -2.78 6.16 4.09
N THR A 76 -4.02 6.53 4.41
CA THR A 76 -4.42 7.94 4.49
C THR A 76 -3.75 8.68 5.65
N PHE A 77 -3.22 7.98 6.64
CA PHE A 77 -2.42 8.52 7.75
C PHE A 77 -0.95 8.78 7.39
N CYS A 78 -0.46 8.19 6.31
CA CYS A 78 0.95 8.16 5.92
C CYS A 78 1.39 9.52 5.35
N ALA A 79 2.27 10.22 6.02
CA ALA A 79 2.73 11.55 5.63
C ALA A 79 3.46 11.59 4.28
N PRO A 80 4.43 10.68 3.96
CA PRO A 80 5.05 10.66 2.64
C PRO A 80 4.07 10.30 1.52
N CYS A 81 3.04 9.46 1.79
CA CYS A 81 1.99 9.15 0.82
C CYS A 81 1.20 10.41 0.44
N LYS A 82 0.86 11.24 1.43
CA LYS A 82 0.18 12.53 1.21
C LYS A 82 1.01 13.50 0.37
N ALA A 83 2.31 13.55 0.64
CA ALA A 83 3.22 14.46 -0.04
C ALA A 83 3.40 14.11 -1.53
N GLU A 84 3.42 12.83 -1.89
CA GLU A 84 3.63 12.41 -3.28
C GLU A 84 2.35 12.33 -4.12
N ALA A 85 1.17 12.16 -3.48
CA ALA A 85 -0.09 11.95 -4.17
C ALA A 85 -0.40 12.99 -5.28
N PRO A 86 -0.24 14.30 -5.06
CA PRO A 86 -0.48 15.30 -6.11
C PRO A 86 0.46 15.14 -7.31
N HIS A 87 1.72 14.77 -7.08
CA HIS A 87 2.70 14.58 -8.16
C HIS A 87 2.42 13.33 -9.01
N LEU A 88 1.99 12.24 -8.37
CA LEU A 88 1.56 11.03 -9.08
C LEU A 88 0.28 11.27 -9.88
N MET A 89 -0.66 12.05 -9.32
CA MET A 89 -1.87 12.46 -10.03
C MET A 89 -1.54 13.32 -11.26
N ASP A 90 -0.66 14.32 -11.12
CA ASP A 90 -0.22 15.16 -12.23
C ASP A 90 0.46 14.31 -13.32
N TYR A 91 1.26 13.32 -12.92
CA TYR A 91 1.86 12.39 -13.87
C TYR A 91 0.80 11.63 -14.66
N GLN A 92 -0.21 11.07 -13.99
CA GLN A 92 -1.31 10.35 -14.65
C GLN A 92 -2.09 11.22 -15.62
N LEU A 93 -2.38 12.47 -15.25
CA LEU A 93 -3.11 13.41 -16.11
C LEU A 93 -2.41 13.75 -17.42
N ASN A 94 -1.07 13.64 -17.42
CA ASN A 94 -0.25 13.95 -18.59
C ASN A 94 0.17 12.71 -19.39
N HIS A 95 -0.28 11.51 -19.00
CA HIS A 95 0.12 10.25 -19.67
C HIS A 95 -1.07 9.28 -19.79
N ASP A 96 -1.73 9.32 -20.92
CA ASP A 96 -2.92 8.50 -21.21
C ASP A 96 -2.65 6.99 -21.22
N ASP A 97 -1.40 6.58 -21.44
CA ASP A 97 -0.93 5.20 -21.43
C ASP A 97 -0.62 4.66 -20.02
N PHE A 98 -0.84 5.45 -18.99
CA PHE A 98 -0.54 5.12 -17.60
C PHE A 98 -1.80 5.10 -16.74
N MET A 99 -1.85 4.22 -15.76
CA MET A 99 -2.90 4.17 -14.75
C MET A 99 -2.33 3.94 -13.36
N LEU A 100 -2.63 4.85 -12.45
CA LEU A 100 -2.32 4.75 -11.04
C LEU A 100 -3.52 4.15 -10.28
N ILE A 101 -3.28 3.10 -9.52
CA ILE A 101 -4.27 2.42 -8.68
C ILE A 101 -3.76 2.43 -7.24
N GLY A 102 -4.40 3.22 -6.38
CA GLY A 102 -4.11 3.23 -4.96
C GLY A 102 -4.84 2.11 -4.22
N LEU A 103 -4.13 1.40 -3.38
CA LEU A 103 -4.64 0.34 -2.52
C LEU A 103 -4.45 0.74 -1.05
N ILE A 104 -5.54 1.07 -0.36
CA ILE A 104 -5.50 1.41 1.07
C ILE A 104 -5.24 0.14 1.88
N THR A 105 -4.32 0.23 2.84
CA THR A 105 -4.00 -0.83 3.80
C THR A 105 -3.65 -0.27 5.18
N PHE A 106 -3.63 -1.14 6.19
CA PHE A 106 -3.29 -0.84 7.59
C PHE A 106 -4.22 0.17 8.28
N GLU A 107 -5.42 0.35 7.77
CA GLU A 107 -6.44 1.20 8.40
C GLU A 107 -7.85 0.74 8.03
N GLN A 108 -8.79 1.07 8.90
CA GLN A 108 -10.22 0.95 8.62
C GLN A 108 -10.80 2.37 8.55
N ILE A 109 -11.11 2.80 7.36
CA ILE A 109 -11.58 4.17 7.07
C ILE A 109 -12.78 4.13 6.14
N SER A 110 -13.74 5.05 6.31
CA SER A 110 -14.88 5.15 5.40
C SER A 110 -14.48 5.80 4.07
N ASP A 111 -15.14 5.41 2.96
CA ASP A 111 -14.92 6.05 1.64
C ASP A 111 -15.10 7.57 1.71
N LYS A 112 -16.07 8.03 2.49
CA LYS A 112 -16.30 9.47 2.72
C LYS A 112 -15.07 10.13 3.36
N ASP A 113 -14.49 9.50 4.36
CA ASP A 113 -13.30 10.04 5.02
C ASP A 113 -12.08 10.01 4.12
N VAL A 114 -11.91 8.98 3.28
CA VAL A 114 -10.85 8.95 2.25
C VAL A 114 -10.99 10.15 1.32
N ILE A 115 -12.21 10.44 0.85
CA ILE A 115 -12.47 11.59 -0.03
C ILE A 115 -12.15 12.91 0.68
N GLU A 116 -12.64 13.10 1.92
CA GLU A 116 -12.51 14.37 2.63
C GLU A 116 -11.10 14.60 3.21
N LYS A 117 -10.43 13.54 3.67
CA LYS A 117 -9.17 13.66 4.41
C LYS A 117 -7.92 13.37 3.57
N PHE A 118 -8.09 12.72 2.40
CA PHE A 118 -6.98 12.37 1.51
C PHE A 118 -7.17 12.92 0.10
N ILE A 119 -8.23 12.54 -0.61
CA ILE A 119 -8.39 12.92 -2.03
C ILE A 119 -8.42 14.43 -2.21
N LYS A 120 -9.35 15.12 -1.55
CA LYS A 120 -9.52 16.57 -1.70
C LYS A 120 -8.31 17.38 -1.25
N PRO A 121 -7.75 17.16 -0.03
CA PRO A 121 -6.62 17.95 0.45
C PRO A 121 -5.33 17.75 -0.33
N PHE A 122 -5.12 16.55 -0.91
CA PHE A 122 -3.87 16.18 -1.58
C PHE A 122 -4.03 16.00 -3.09
N ASN A 123 -5.14 16.44 -3.68
CA ASN A 123 -5.40 16.34 -5.12
C ASN A 123 -5.25 14.91 -5.68
N ALA A 124 -5.61 13.89 -4.90
CA ALA A 124 -5.38 12.47 -5.19
C ALA A 124 -6.57 11.85 -5.97
N TYR A 125 -7.00 12.46 -7.09
CA TYR A 125 -8.17 12.04 -7.86
C TYR A 125 -7.94 10.84 -8.78
N TYR A 126 -6.94 10.02 -8.52
CA TYR A 126 -6.75 8.75 -9.21
C TYR A 126 -7.65 7.64 -8.63
N PHE A 127 -7.60 6.46 -9.23
CA PHE A 127 -8.38 5.32 -8.75
C PHE A 127 -7.85 4.86 -7.39
N ILE A 128 -8.66 4.95 -6.33
CA ILE A 128 -8.32 4.51 -4.98
C ILE A 128 -9.33 3.46 -4.52
N ALA A 129 -8.87 2.23 -4.30
CA ALA A 129 -9.65 1.15 -3.71
C ALA A 129 -9.52 1.14 -2.18
N ASN A 130 -10.66 1.01 -1.50
CA ASN A 130 -10.77 0.89 -0.04
C ASN A 130 -11.61 -0.35 0.30
N GLU A 131 -11.16 -1.52 -0.19
CA GLU A 131 -11.94 -2.76 -0.11
C GLU A 131 -11.39 -3.75 0.93
N GLY A 132 -10.66 -3.29 1.95
CA GLY A 132 -10.22 -4.09 3.09
C GLY A 132 -9.52 -5.39 2.68
N GLU A 133 -10.10 -6.53 3.02
CA GLU A 133 -9.55 -7.87 2.74
C GLU A 133 -9.17 -8.09 1.27
N LYS A 134 -9.93 -7.54 0.32
CA LYS A 134 -9.61 -7.67 -1.11
C LYS A 134 -8.31 -6.94 -1.47
N ASN A 135 -8.11 -5.72 -0.93
CA ASN A 135 -6.86 -5.01 -1.07
C ASN A 135 -5.71 -5.80 -0.44
N GLU A 136 -5.89 -6.31 0.77
CA GLU A 136 -4.87 -7.08 1.47
C GLU A 136 -4.48 -8.35 0.73
N ARG A 137 -5.46 -9.10 0.18
CA ARG A 137 -5.19 -10.27 -0.65
C ARG A 137 -4.38 -9.91 -1.90
N LEU A 138 -4.73 -8.80 -2.56
CA LEU A 138 -3.98 -8.33 -3.74
C LEU A 138 -2.56 -7.90 -3.37
N ILE A 139 -2.39 -7.17 -2.27
CA ILE A 139 -1.09 -6.76 -1.75
C ILE A 139 -0.24 -7.98 -1.39
N SER A 140 -0.79 -8.95 -0.67
CA SER A 140 -0.09 -10.20 -0.30
C SER A 140 0.40 -10.94 -1.54
N GLN A 141 -0.43 -11.03 -2.59
CA GLN A 141 -0.01 -11.65 -3.85
C GLN A 141 1.10 -10.87 -4.53
N VAL A 142 1.02 -9.54 -4.57
CA VAL A 142 2.07 -8.67 -5.13
C VAL A 142 3.41 -8.92 -4.43
N LEU A 143 3.42 -8.90 -3.10
CA LEU A 143 4.64 -9.11 -2.31
C LEU A 143 5.24 -10.50 -2.53
N ALA A 144 4.39 -11.53 -2.58
CA ALA A 144 4.82 -12.91 -2.88
C ALA A 144 5.42 -13.02 -4.28
N ASP A 145 4.78 -12.42 -5.29
CA ASP A 145 5.24 -12.46 -6.68
C ASP A 145 6.64 -11.84 -6.88
N ILE A 146 6.92 -10.75 -6.17
CA ILE A 146 8.20 -10.04 -6.27
C ILE A 146 9.25 -10.54 -5.27
N GLY A 147 8.91 -11.52 -4.43
CA GLY A 147 9.80 -12.07 -3.40
C GLY A 147 10.16 -11.07 -2.31
N TYR A 148 9.22 -10.18 -1.94
CA TYR A 148 9.43 -9.22 -0.86
C TYR A 148 9.08 -9.88 0.48
N ASP A 149 10.07 -10.09 1.33
CA ASP A 149 9.99 -10.82 2.61
C ASP A 149 10.16 -9.94 3.85
N SER A 150 10.34 -8.63 3.65
CA SER A 150 10.50 -7.67 4.74
C SER A 150 9.15 -7.11 5.20
N ALA A 151 9.12 -6.44 6.35
CA ALA A 151 7.94 -5.71 6.79
C ALA A 151 7.54 -4.63 5.78
N LEU A 152 6.26 -4.61 5.40
CA LEU A 152 5.74 -3.63 4.45
C LEU A 152 5.79 -2.23 5.05
N SER A 153 6.52 -1.32 4.40
CA SER A 153 6.58 0.10 4.74
C SER A 153 5.86 0.92 3.68
N LEU A 154 5.15 1.97 4.09
CA LEU A 154 4.35 2.81 3.19
C LEU A 154 5.05 4.14 2.89
N PRO A 155 4.87 4.68 1.67
CA PRO A 155 4.21 4.05 0.53
C PRO A 155 5.08 2.97 -0.12
N PHE A 156 4.43 2.00 -0.79
CA PHE A 156 5.11 0.93 -1.53
C PHE A 156 4.50 0.82 -2.92
N LYS A 157 5.31 0.73 -3.97
CA LYS A 157 4.81 0.75 -5.33
C LYS A 157 5.42 -0.33 -6.19
N VAL A 158 4.60 -0.91 -7.06
CA VAL A 158 5.04 -1.78 -8.15
C VAL A 158 4.50 -1.25 -9.47
N VAL A 159 5.21 -1.53 -10.56
CA VAL A 159 4.77 -1.17 -11.91
C VAL A 159 4.63 -2.43 -12.75
N LEU A 160 3.53 -2.52 -13.48
CA LEU A 160 3.20 -3.64 -14.36
C LEU A 160 3.02 -3.15 -15.80
N LYS A 161 3.55 -3.94 -16.75
CA LYS A 161 3.29 -3.78 -18.18
C LYS A 161 3.13 -5.14 -18.82
N GLY A 162 2.07 -5.33 -19.62
CA GLY A 162 1.82 -6.60 -20.28
C GLY A 162 1.68 -7.79 -19.33
N GLY A 163 1.16 -7.57 -18.12
CA GLY A 163 0.90 -8.61 -17.12
C GLY A 163 2.11 -9.07 -16.32
N LYS A 164 3.22 -8.31 -16.30
CA LYS A 164 4.44 -8.61 -15.52
C LYS A 164 4.94 -7.38 -14.77
N TYR A 165 5.61 -7.62 -13.65
CA TYR A 165 6.31 -6.56 -12.90
C TYR A 165 7.55 -6.08 -13.66
N GLU A 166 7.79 -4.77 -13.60
CA GLU A 166 8.92 -4.11 -14.26
C GLU A 166 9.99 -3.70 -13.24
N LEU A 167 11.25 -3.71 -13.68
CA LEU A 167 12.39 -3.25 -12.88
C LEU A 167 12.37 -1.73 -12.74
N LEU A 168 12.55 -1.25 -11.52
CA LEU A 168 12.49 0.14 -11.10
C LEU A 168 13.81 0.54 -10.44
N SER A 169 14.22 1.78 -10.65
CA SER A 169 15.43 2.34 -10.06
C SER A 169 15.38 2.37 -8.53
N ASP A 170 16.55 2.37 -7.90
CA ASP A 170 16.70 2.54 -6.46
C ASP A 170 16.38 3.99 -6.05
N ASN A 171 15.17 4.20 -5.51
CA ASN A 171 14.68 5.55 -5.17
C ASN A 171 15.23 6.10 -3.86
N LEU A 172 15.70 5.24 -2.95
CA LEU A 172 16.27 5.65 -1.66
C LEU A 172 17.79 5.56 -1.61
N GLY A 173 18.44 4.95 -2.61
CA GLY A 173 19.87 4.68 -2.59
C GLY A 173 20.28 3.52 -1.65
N GLU A 174 19.33 2.87 -1.02
CA GLU A 174 19.58 1.82 -0.02
C GLU A 174 20.01 0.49 -0.63
N ARG A 175 19.74 0.30 -1.93
CA ARG A 175 20.12 -0.91 -2.68
C ARG A 175 21.43 -0.75 -3.45
N GLY A 176 22.16 0.35 -3.20
CA GLY A 176 23.42 0.64 -3.92
C GLY A 176 23.23 0.84 -5.41
N GLY A 177 22.07 1.42 -5.81
CA GLY A 177 21.72 1.68 -7.20
C GLY A 177 21.19 0.48 -7.97
N LYS A 178 20.97 -0.66 -7.33
CA LYS A 178 20.40 -1.86 -7.97
C LYS A 178 18.89 -1.68 -8.19
N GLU A 179 18.44 -2.03 -9.40
CA GLU A 179 17.01 -2.06 -9.72
C GLU A 179 16.30 -3.16 -8.92
N ALA A 180 15.02 -2.94 -8.61
CA ALA A 180 14.13 -3.91 -7.97
C ALA A 180 12.74 -3.84 -8.61
N LEU A 181 11.84 -4.78 -8.27
CA LEU A 181 10.48 -4.79 -8.80
C LEU A 181 9.54 -3.83 -8.03
N TYR A 182 10.12 -2.91 -7.23
CA TYR A 182 9.35 -2.00 -6.39
C TYR A 182 10.09 -0.69 -6.10
N TYR A 183 9.33 0.35 -5.77
CA TYR A 183 9.81 1.50 -5.00
C TYR A 183 9.40 1.35 -3.54
N LEU A 184 10.30 1.70 -2.64
CA LEU A 184 10.07 1.75 -1.20
C LEU A 184 10.07 3.21 -0.75
N GLY A 185 9.04 3.63 0.01
CA GLY A 185 8.89 5.02 0.41
C GLY A 185 8.47 5.94 -0.73
N ALA A 186 8.53 7.25 -0.50
CA ALA A 186 8.20 8.24 -1.51
C ALA A 186 9.19 8.22 -2.69
N VAL A 187 8.69 8.46 -3.89
CA VAL A 187 9.47 8.52 -5.13
C VAL A 187 9.25 9.86 -5.83
N SER A 188 10.31 10.44 -6.37
CA SER A 188 10.19 11.67 -7.15
C SER A 188 9.53 11.43 -8.51
N SER A 189 8.72 12.39 -8.97
CA SER A 189 8.09 12.34 -10.30
C SER A 189 9.11 12.18 -11.43
N ASP A 190 10.28 12.78 -11.31
CA ASP A 190 11.35 12.65 -12.32
C ASP A 190 11.88 11.22 -12.43
N LEU A 191 12.02 10.52 -11.29
CA LEU A 191 12.45 9.12 -11.29
C LEU A 191 11.38 8.21 -11.87
N VAL A 192 10.12 8.44 -11.49
CA VAL A 192 8.96 7.74 -12.07
C VAL A 192 8.93 7.94 -13.59
N ALA A 193 9.01 9.17 -14.07
CA ALA A 193 9.02 9.50 -15.50
C ALA A 193 10.15 8.76 -16.24
N LYS A 194 11.37 8.80 -15.70
CA LYS A 194 12.54 8.14 -16.29
C LYS A 194 12.35 6.62 -16.41
N ASP A 195 11.84 5.97 -15.36
CA ASP A 195 11.64 4.52 -15.38
C ASP A 195 10.47 4.12 -16.29
N LEU A 196 9.37 4.89 -16.28
CA LEU A 196 8.24 4.63 -17.17
C LEU A 196 8.60 4.85 -18.66
N GLU A 197 9.46 5.81 -18.98
CA GLU A 197 10.00 5.95 -20.34
C GLU A 197 10.82 4.72 -20.79
N LYS A 198 11.65 4.16 -19.91
CA LYS A 198 12.36 2.90 -20.21
C LYS A 198 11.39 1.73 -20.43
N ILE A 199 10.34 1.66 -19.59
CA ILE A 199 9.31 0.62 -19.65
C ILE A 199 8.52 0.74 -20.96
N ARG A 200 8.18 1.95 -21.43
CA ARG A 200 7.48 2.17 -22.70
C ARG A 200 8.23 1.61 -23.91
N LYS A 201 9.54 1.66 -23.88
CA LYS A 201 10.43 1.25 -25.00
C LYS A 201 10.64 -0.27 -25.08
N LYS A 202 10.19 -1.03 -24.09
CA LYS A 202 10.23 -2.51 -24.09
C LYS A 202 9.03 -3.08 -24.84
#